data_73289c1bebc7ca141bf54ab833b6a3c1
#
_entry.id   73289c1bebc7ca141bf54ab833b6a3c1
#
_cell.length_a   1.000
_cell.length_b   1.000
_cell.length_c   1.000
_cell.angle_alpha   90.00
_cell.angle_beta   90.00
_cell.angle_gamma   90.00
#
_symmetry.space_group_name_H-M   'P 1'
#
loop_
_entity.id
_entity.type
_entity.pdbx_description
1 polymer ?
#
loop_
_entity_poly.entity_id
_entity_poly.type
_entity_poly.pdbx_seq_one_letter_code
_entity_poly.pdbx_strand_id
1 'polypeptide(L)'
;AGAQAMLERTVQYARDRSVFGKPLLAKQDVQFTLAELQTEIELLRQLNYHCVRMYVAQEECTRETSMAKLAAGRLVRKVADWCLQFHGGYGY
;
A
#
# COMPACT_ATOMS: atom_id res chain seq x y z
N ALA A 1 4.38 7.90 -3.61
CA ALA A 1 3.63 7.65 -4.82
C ALA A 1 2.15 7.45 -4.53
N GLY A 2 1.36 7.11 -5.55
CA GLY A 2 -0.09 7.02 -5.45
C GLY A 2 -0.59 6.04 -4.40
N ALA A 3 0.04 4.86 -4.28
CA ALA A 3 -0.37 3.85 -3.31
C ALA A 3 -0.20 4.35 -1.86
N GLN A 4 0.92 5.00 -1.57
CA GLN A 4 1.17 5.55 -0.24
C GLN A 4 0.16 6.64 0.11
N ALA A 5 -0.12 7.56 -0.83
CA ALA A 5 -1.08 8.64 -0.62
C ALA A 5 -2.49 8.09 -0.39
N MET A 6 -2.88 7.06 -1.15
CA MET A 6 -4.17 6.41 -1.02
C MET A 6 -4.30 5.74 0.34
N LEU A 7 -3.25 5.04 0.78
CA LEU A 7 -3.23 4.38 2.09
C LEU A 7 -3.33 5.40 3.22
N GLU A 8 -2.59 6.51 3.13
CA GLU A 8 -2.61 7.56 4.16
C GLU A 8 -4.00 8.18 4.30
N ARG A 9 -4.69 8.45 3.19
CA ARG A 9 -6.06 8.94 3.23
C ARG A 9 -7.00 7.93 3.87
N THR A 10 -6.79 6.65 3.58
CA THR A 10 -7.63 5.59 4.15
C THR A 10 -7.39 5.44 5.64
N VAL A 11 -6.16 5.58 6.12
CA VAL A 11 -5.87 5.57 7.55
C VAL A 11 -6.59 6.73 8.24
N GLN A 12 -6.55 7.94 7.65
CA GLN A 12 -7.25 9.09 8.23
C GLN A 12 -8.75 8.87 8.24
N TYR A 13 -9.31 8.36 7.16
CA TYR A 13 -10.73 8.01 7.09
C TYR A 13 -11.11 7.01 8.18
N ALA A 14 -10.30 5.97 8.37
CA ALA A 14 -10.55 4.93 9.37
C ALA A 14 -10.49 5.47 10.81
N ARG A 15 -9.65 6.47 11.05
CA ARG A 15 -9.59 7.14 12.36
C ARG A 15 -10.87 7.91 12.66
N ASP A 16 -11.43 8.55 11.63
CA ASP A 16 -12.57 9.45 11.78
C ASP A 16 -13.90 8.71 11.71
N ARG A 17 -13.93 7.52 11.13
CA ARG A 17 -15.15 6.74 10.94
C ARG A 17 -15.40 5.84 12.15
N SER A 18 -16.63 5.84 12.65
CA SER A 18 -17.03 5.00 13.78
C SER A 18 -17.89 3.83 13.32
N VAL A 19 -17.63 2.66 13.91
CA VAL A 19 -18.44 1.45 13.73
C VAL A 19 -18.72 0.91 15.13
N PHE A 20 -19.99 0.80 15.48
CA PHE A 20 -20.42 0.34 16.82
C PHE A 20 -19.82 1.21 17.94
N GLY A 21 -19.71 2.51 17.71
CA GLY A 21 -19.20 3.43 18.71
C GLY A 21 -17.69 3.49 18.84
N LYS A 22 -16.96 2.77 17.98
CA LYS A 22 -15.50 2.79 17.97
C LYS A 22 -14.98 3.24 16.60
N PRO A 23 -13.85 3.97 16.54
CA PRO A 23 -13.24 4.28 15.27
C PRO A 23 -12.96 3.01 14.46
N LEU A 24 -13.15 3.08 13.16
CA LEU A 24 -12.88 1.95 12.27
C LEU A 24 -11.44 1.45 12.43
N LEU A 25 -10.48 2.36 12.60
CA LEU A 25 -9.08 2.02 12.78
C LEU A 25 -8.82 1.17 14.04
N ALA A 26 -9.71 1.23 15.04
CA ALA A 26 -9.56 0.45 16.26
C ALA A 26 -9.88 -1.04 16.05
N LYS A 27 -10.50 -1.42 14.93
CA LYS A 27 -10.75 -2.83 14.61
C LYS A 27 -9.43 -3.50 14.26
N GLN A 28 -9.15 -4.64 14.90
CA GLN A 28 -7.88 -5.33 14.75
C GLN A 28 -7.60 -5.80 13.33
N ASP A 29 -8.62 -6.31 12.64
CA ASP A 29 -8.47 -6.78 11.26
C ASP A 29 -8.15 -5.62 10.31
N VAL A 30 -8.72 -4.44 10.54
CA VAL A 30 -8.41 -3.24 9.75
C VAL A 30 -6.96 -2.82 10.00
N GLN A 31 -6.52 -2.79 11.26
CA GLN A 31 -5.14 -2.45 11.60
C GLN A 31 -4.14 -3.40 10.94
N PHE A 32 -4.41 -4.70 10.99
CA PHE A 32 -3.53 -5.70 10.39
C PHE A 32 -3.44 -5.56 8.88
N THR A 33 -4.57 -5.31 8.22
CA THR A 33 -4.59 -5.14 6.78
C THR A 33 -3.82 -3.87 6.37
N LEU A 34 -4.02 -2.77 7.07
CA LEU A 34 -3.31 -1.53 6.77
C LEU A 34 -1.80 -1.68 7.00
N ALA A 35 -1.41 -2.37 8.06
CA ALA A 35 0.01 -2.65 8.33
C ALA A 35 0.62 -3.54 7.24
N GLU A 36 -0.11 -4.54 6.77
CA GLU A 36 0.33 -5.41 5.68
C GLU A 36 0.56 -4.61 4.40
N LEU A 37 -0.40 -3.74 4.04
CA LEU A 37 -0.28 -2.90 2.86
C LEU A 37 0.91 -1.94 2.97
N GLN A 38 1.13 -1.34 4.14
CA GLN A 38 2.27 -0.47 4.36
C GLN A 38 3.58 -1.22 4.21
N THR A 39 3.64 -2.45 4.71
CA THR A 39 4.82 -3.31 4.58
C THR A 39 5.12 -3.60 3.12
N GLU A 40 4.11 -3.96 2.33
CA GLU A 40 4.28 -4.23 0.91
C GLU A 40 4.73 -2.99 0.13
N ILE A 41 4.22 -1.82 0.50
CA ILE A 41 4.67 -0.55 -0.09
C ILE A 41 6.16 -0.33 0.19
N GLU A 42 6.59 -0.60 1.41
CA GLU A 42 8.00 -0.41 1.78
C GLU A 42 8.90 -1.43 1.07
N LEU A 43 8.46 -2.67 0.93
CA LEU A 43 9.21 -3.68 0.17
C LEU A 43 9.40 -3.24 -1.28
N LEU A 44 8.36 -2.73 -1.90
CA LEU A 44 8.45 -2.22 -3.27
C LEU A 44 9.37 -1.01 -3.36
N ARG A 45 9.31 -0.12 -2.38
CA ARG A 45 10.20 1.06 -2.33
C ARG A 45 11.67 0.62 -2.30
N GLN A 46 12.00 -0.39 -1.51
CA GLN A 46 13.37 -0.91 -1.44
C GLN A 46 13.79 -1.56 -2.75
N LEU A 47 12.89 -2.28 -3.40
CA LEU A 47 13.18 -2.84 -4.72
C LEU A 47 13.42 -1.73 -5.75
N ASN A 48 12.62 -0.67 -5.73
CA ASN A 48 12.82 0.47 -6.62
C ASN A 48 14.17 1.13 -6.40
N TYR A 49 14.58 1.32 -5.14
CA TYR A 49 15.90 1.88 -4.83
C TYR A 49 17.02 0.98 -5.34
N HIS A 50 16.84 -0.33 -5.21
CA HIS A 50 17.80 -1.29 -5.73
C HIS A 50 17.94 -1.17 -7.25
N CYS A 51 16.83 -1.05 -7.97
CA CYS A 51 16.86 -0.86 -9.42
C CYS A 51 17.58 0.43 -9.80
N VAL A 52 17.34 1.52 -9.07
CA VAL A 52 18.02 2.79 -9.32
C VAL A 52 19.52 2.65 -9.11
N ARG A 53 19.94 1.99 -8.02
CA ARG A 53 21.36 1.77 -7.74
C ARG A 53 22.03 0.96 -8.85
N MET A 54 21.35 -0.07 -9.34
CA MET A 54 21.89 -0.88 -10.46
C MET A 54 22.01 -0.04 -11.73
N TYR A 55 20.99 0.76 -12.02
CA TYR A 55 21.00 1.61 -13.21
C TYR A 55 22.15 2.62 -13.15
N VAL A 56 22.31 3.29 -12.02
CA VAL A 56 23.40 4.27 -11.84
C VAL A 56 24.76 3.60 -11.95
N ALA A 57 24.90 2.37 -11.46
CA ALA A 57 26.14 1.59 -11.56
C ALA A 57 26.36 0.98 -12.95
N GLN A 58 25.43 1.22 -13.88
CA GLN A 58 25.47 0.68 -15.25
C GLN A 58 25.47 -0.85 -15.27
N GLU A 59 24.80 -1.45 -14.30
CA GLU A 59 24.58 -2.89 -14.25
C GLU A 59 23.34 -3.28 -15.04
N GLU A 60 23.31 -4.53 -15.52
CA GLU A 60 22.10 -5.05 -16.18
C GLU A 60 20.98 -5.21 -15.17
N CYS A 61 19.90 -4.46 -15.37
CA CYS A 61 18.80 -4.41 -14.40
C CYS A 61 17.43 -4.72 -15.00
N THR A 62 17.39 -5.34 -16.19
CA THR A 62 16.11 -5.67 -16.85
C THR A 62 15.24 -6.56 -16.00
N ARG A 63 15.83 -7.59 -15.38
CA ARG A 63 15.07 -8.50 -14.50
C ARG A 63 14.48 -7.75 -13.31
N GLU A 64 15.28 -6.98 -12.62
CA GLU A 64 14.87 -6.25 -11.41
C GLU A 64 13.81 -5.20 -11.74
N THR A 65 14.00 -4.49 -12.84
CA THR A 65 13.04 -3.47 -13.30
C THR A 65 11.69 -4.12 -13.68
N SER A 66 11.73 -5.26 -14.34
CA SER A 66 10.51 -6.01 -14.67
C SER A 66 9.78 -6.49 -13.43
N MET A 67 10.53 -6.97 -12.43
CA MET A 67 9.96 -7.37 -11.15
C MET A 67 9.29 -6.21 -10.43
N ALA A 68 9.95 -5.05 -10.42
CA ALA A 68 9.42 -3.84 -9.78
C ALA A 68 8.13 -3.38 -10.47
N LYS A 69 8.11 -3.41 -11.80
CA LYS A 69 6.92 -3.02 -12.56
C LYS A 69 5.74 -3.95 -12.28
N LEU A 70 5.98 -5.25 -12.25
CA LEU A 70 4.95 -6.24 -11.94
C LEU A 70 4.42 -6.04 -10.52
N ALA A 71 5.33 -5.91 -9.56
CA ALA A 71 4.96 -5.72 -8.17
C ALA A 71 4.17 -4.43 -7.96
N ALA A 72 4.58 -3.33 -8.64
CA ALA A 72 3.89 -2.05 -8.55
C ALA A 72 2.46 -2.15 -9.06
N GLY A 73 2.24 -2.80 -10.19
CA GLY A 73 0.90 -2.96 -10.75
C GLY A 73 -0.01 -3.77 -9.85
N ARG A 74 0.51 -4.84 -9.24
CA ARG A 74 -0.25 -5.67 -8.32
C ARG A 74 -0.56 -4.92 -7.02
N LEU A 75 0.42 -4.21 -6.49
CA LEU A 75 0.26 -3.50 -5.23
C LEU A 75 -0.73 -2.36 -5.34
N VAL A 76 -0.68 -1.58 -6.41
CA VAL A 76 -1.63 -0.48 -6.62
C VAL A 76 -3.05 -1.02 -6.64
N ARG A 77 -3.30 -2.12 -7.35
CA ARG A 77 -4.64 -2.73 -7.38
C ARG A 77 -5.05 -3.22 -6.00
N LYS A 78 -4.16 -3.89 -5.28
CA LYS A 78 -4.44 -4.40 -3.94
C LYS A 78 -4.78 -3.28 -2.98
N VAL A 79 -3.98 -2.20 -2.97
CA VAL A 79 -4.21 -1.05 -2.11
C VAL A 79 -5.54 -0.38 -2.47
N ALA A 80 -5.81 -0.18 -3.76
CA ALA A 80 -7.05 0.44 -4.21
C ALA A 80 -8.27 -0.40 -3.80
N ASP A 81 -8.21 -1.71 -3.96
CA ASP A 81 -9.34 -2.59 -3.60
C ASP A 81 -9.62 -2.53 -2.10
N TRP A 82 -8.59 -2.61 -1.26
CA TRP A 82 -8.79 -2.54 0.18
C TRP A 82 -9.26 -1.16 0.64
N CYS A 83 -8.71 -0.09 0.04
CA CYS A 83 -9.13 1.27 0.38
C CYS A 83 -10.60 1.49 0.02
N LEU A 84 -11.02 1.03 -1.16
CA LEU A 84 -12.42 1.10 -1.55
C LEU A 84 -13.30 0.29 -0.61
N GLN A 85 -12.87 -0.88 -0.19
CA GLN A 85 -13.62 -1.71 0.74
C GLN A 85 -13.77 -1.02 2.09
N PHE A 86 -12.71 -0.41 2.62
CA PHE A 86 -12.80 0.30 3.89
C PHE A 86 -13.72 1.52 3.80
N HIS A 87 -13.67 2.28 2.69
CA HIS A 87 -14.55 3.42 2.49
C HIS A 87 -16.01 3.02 2.27
N GLY A 88 -16.24 1.90 1.58
CA GLY A 88 -17.59 1.43 1.25
C GLY A 88 -18.12 0.38 2.21
N GLY A 89 -17.36 -0.71 2.41
CA GLY A 89 -17.80 -1.88 3.16
C GLY A 89 -17.91 -1.64 4.66
N TYR A 90 -16.95 -0.95 5.24
CA TYR A 90 -16.95 -0.67 6.69
C TYR A 90 -17.58 0.67 7.04
N GLY A 91 -17.97 1.46 6.03
CA GLY A 91 -18.61 2.74 6.24
C GLY A 91 -20.11 2.64 6.55
N TYR A 92 -20.68 1.48 6.33
CA TYR A 92 -22.11 1.25 6.57
C TYR A 92 -22.37 0.46 7.87
#